data_43f823c73be272315a90259be67cd260
#
_entry.id   43f823c73be272315a90259be67cd260
#
_cell.length_a   1.000
_cell.length_b   1.000
_cell.length_c   1.000
_cell.angle_alpha   90.00
_cell.angle_beta   90.00
_cell.angle_gamma   90.00
#
_symmetry.space_group_name_H-M   'P 1'
#
loop_
_entity.id
_entity.type
_entity.pdbx_description
1 polymer ?
#
loop_
_entity_poly.entity_id
_entity_poly.type
_entity_poly.pdbx_seq_one_letter_code
_entity_poly.pdbx_strand_id
1 'polypeptide(L)'
;EYTFTKDVTLDVLDASKLVYIGIDASHYNEYVAGNYKDNMGNFGELAAAYSVRTVTLKTSEELIAACGNSKYKAIILTAPSRRLEAAQKDPKTYSEDELNALKTFNDNGGMVIVAGWSDNYENYDVIQKNPAIKHMAATQNEVLAKLGSSLRISDDGTLDDTLNGGQPQRLYLSSYNLDNPLMEGVEFDPDHPNDVLYTERFSHYGGASIYAVDASGKAISTLPGTVDPMVYG
;
A
#
# COMPACT_ATOMS: atom_id res chain seq x y z
N GLU A 1 2.83 30.26 44.45
CA GLU A 1 2.95 30.15 42.99
C GLU A 1 3.97 29.06 42.71
N TYR A 2 3.54 27.99 42.00
CA TYR A 2 4.42 26.86 41.66
C TYR A 2 4.81 26.99 40.21
N THR A 3 6.09 27.05 39.92
CA THR A 3 6.64 27.07 38.55
C THR A 3 7.14 25.68 38.21
N PHE A 4 6.62 25.08 37.11
CA PHE A 4 7.13 23.84 36.55
C PHE A 4 7.97 24.18 35.34
N THR A 5 9.21 23.74 35.32
CA THR A 5 10.09 23.81 34.14
C THR A 5 10.21 22.42 33.54
N LYS A 6 9.97 22.28 32.24
CA LYS A 6 10.19 21.06 31.48
C LYS A 6 11.14 21.40 30.35
N ASP A 7 12.30 20.77 30.35
CA ASP A 7 13.22 20.86 29.23
C ASP A 7 12.69 20.02 28.06
N VAL A 8 12.54 20.64 26.90
CA VAL A 8 12.14 19.98 25.66
C VAL A 8 13.31 20.09 24.69
N THR A 9 13.89 18.96 24.33
CA THR A 9 14.90 18.89 23.27
C THR A 9 14.19 18.83 21.94
N LEU A 10 14.46 19.76 21.06
CA LEU A 10 13.96 19.79 19.69
C LEU A 10 15.12 19.47 18.75
N ASP A 11 15.01 18.33 18.05
CA ASP A 11 15.91 18.04 16.95
C ASP A 11 15.48 18.83 15.71
N VAL A 12 16.30 19.78 15.32
CA VAL A 12 16.06 20.55 14.10
C VAL A 12 16.70 19.82 12.92
N LEU A 13 15.86 19.20 12.09
CA LEU A 13 16.33 18.55 10.88
C LEU A 13 16.58 19.57 9.77
N ASP A 14 17.67 19.36 9.04
CA ASP A 14 17.95 20.10 7.82
C ASP A 14 16.88 19.79 6.77
N ALA A 15 16.11 20.81 6.38
CA ALA A 15 15.01 20.66 5.42
C ALA A 15 15.47 20.13 4.05
N SER A 16 16.75 20.26 3.72
CA SER A 16 17.33 19.71 2.48
C SER A 16 17.50 18.20 2.52
N LYS A 17 17.54 17.61 3.73
CA LYS A 17 17.70 16.17 3.96
C LYS A 17 16.38 15.44 4.15
N LEU A 18 15.27 16.18 4.26
CA LEU A 18 13.96 15.57 4.42
C LEU A 18 13.53 14.85 3.14
N VAL A 19 13.16 13.59 3.29
CA VAL A 19 12.55 12.77 2.25
C VAL A 19 11.05 12.75 2.48
N TYR A 20 10.26 12.86 1.43
CA TYR A 20 8.82 12.77 1.50
C TYR A 20 8.31 11.46 0.91
N ILE A 21 7.29 10.88 1.58
CA ILE A 21 6.45 9.81 1.07
C ILE A 21 5.04 10.38 0.94
N GLY A 22 4.51 10.40 -0.29
CA GLY A 22 3.12 10.76 -0.54
C GLY A 22 2.20 9.57 -0.29
N ILE A 23 1.06 9.80 0.35
CA ILE A 23 0.03 8.78 0.56
C ILE A 23 -1.25 9.30 -0.07
N ASP A 24 -1.72 8.63 -1.11
CA ASP A 24 -2.92 9.03 -1.82
C ASP A 24 -4.18 8.90 -0.96
N ALA A 25 -4.94 9.96 -0.89
CA ALA A 25 -6.25 10.04 -0.22
C ALA A 25 -7.32 10.68 -1.13
N SER A 26 -6.99 10.92 -2.42
CA SER A 26 -7.89 11.59 -3.36
C SER A 26 -8.93 10.66 -3.98
N HIS A 27 -8.74 9.33 -3.84
CA HIS A 27 -9.59 8.30 -4.44
C HIS A 27 -10.43 7.54 -3.41
N TYR A 28 -10.77 8.14 -2.26
CA TYR A 28 -11.39 7.45 -1.12
C TYR A 28 -10.56 6.24 -0.65
N ASN A 29 -9.25 6.33 -0.75
CA ASN A 29 -8.34 5.25 -0.43
C ASN A 29 -8.55 4.75 0.99
N GLU A 30 -8.67 3.43 1.15
CA GLU A 30 -8.70 2.80 2.46
C GLU A 30 -7.40 3.11 3.21
N TYR A 31 -7.40 3.02 4.50
CA TYR A 31 -6.33 3.39 5.43
C TYR A 31 -6.02 4.89 5.59
N VAL A 32 -6.46 5.77 4.69
CA VAL A 32 -6.26 7.23 4.79
C VAL A 32 -7.52 8.05 4.65
N ALA A 33 -8.52 7.58 3.91
CA ALA A 33 -9.80 8.28 3.71
C ALA A 33 -11.02 7.37 3.90
N GLY A 34 -10.85 6.06 3.81
CA GLY A 34 -11.88 5.05 3.97
C GLY A 34 -12.21 4.71 5.43
N ASN A 35 -12.76 3.52 5.64
CA ASN A 35 -13.17 3.04 6.98
C ASN A 35 -11.98 2.84 7.93
N TYR A 36 -10.78 2.65 7.41
CA TYR A 36 -9.55 2.40 8.16
C TYR A 36 -8.57 3.57 8.07
N LYS A 37 -9.07 4.79 7.93
CA LYS A 37 -8.30 6.02 7.71
C LYS A 37 -7.19 6.30 8.74
N ASP A 38 -7.29 5.73 9.93
CA ASP A 38 -6.31 5.95 11.01
C ASP A 38 -5.19 4.90 11.04
N ASN A 39 -5.23 3.89 10.15
CA ASN A 39 -4.27 2.78 10.19
C ASN A 39 -2.86 3.12 9.69
N MET A 40 -2.67 4.28 9.07
CA MET A 40 -1.35 4.76 8.63
C MET A 40 -0.61 5.58 9.69
N GLY A 41 -1.20 5.80 10.87
CA GLY A 41 -0.60 6.63 11.93
C GLY A 41 0.77 6.13 12.38
N ASN A 42 0.85 4.87 12.76
CA ASN A 42 2.11 4.25 13.22
C ASN A 42 3.21 4.27 12.14
N PHE A 43 2.83 4.09 10.87
CA PHE A 43 3.77 4.23 9.75
C PHE A 43 4.35 5.64 9.68
N GLY A 44 3.51 6.67 9.85
CA GLY A 44 3.96 8.06 9.87
C GLY A 44 4.91 8.38 11.02
N GLU A 45 4.63 7.86 12.22
CA GLU A 45 5.51 8.01 13.39
C GLU A 45 6.87 7.32 13.19
N LEU A 46 6.85 6.08 12.67
CA LEU A 46 8.08 5.34 12.37
C LEU A 46 8.89 6.05 11.28
N ALA A 47 8.26 6.49 10.21
CA ALA A 47 8.92 7.25 9.14
C ALA A 47 9.60 8.52 9.66
N ALA A 48 8.94 9.25 10.57
CA ALA A 48 9.50 10.45 11.18
C ALA A 48 10.78 10.18 11.98
N ALA A 49 10.90 9.03 12.65
CA ALA A 49 12.10 8.62 13.35
C ALA A 49 13.33 8.45 12.43
N TYR A 50 13.09 8.22 11.14
CA TYR A 50 14.12 8.11 10.10
C TYR A 50 14.26 9.36 9.22
N SER A 51 13.79 10.52 9.70
CA SER A 51 13.81 11.78 8.92
C SER A 51 13.00 11.72 7.62
N VAL A 52 12.02 10.84 7.56
CA VAL A 52 11.08 10.71 6.45
C VAL A 52 9.75 11.33 6.85
N ARG A 53 9.18 12.14 5.98
CA ARG A 53 7.90 12.79 6.21
C ARG A 53 6.82 12.19 5.32
N THR A 54 5.76 11.69 5.95
CA THR A 54 4.56 11.28 5.22
C THR A 54 3.67 12.49 4.95
N VAL A 55 3.10 12.55 3.75
CA VAL A 55 2.21 13.63 3.31
C VAL A 55 0.96 13.00 2.70
N THR A 56 -0.20 13.27 3.29
CA THR A 56 -1.48 12.84 2.74
C THR A 56 -1.87 13.74 1.58
N LEU A 57 -2.02 13.16 0.39
CA LEU A 57 -2.39 13.83 -0.85
C LEU A 57 -3.91 13.71 -1.03
N LYS A 58 -4.63 14.82 -0.86
CA LYS A 58 -6.09 14.82 -0.74
C LYS A 58 -6.82 15.10 -2.05
N THR A 59 -6.10 15.60 -3.05
CA THR A 59 -6.67 15.92 -4.35
C THR A 59 -5.80 15.39 -5.48
N SER A 60 -6.36 15.28 -6.68
CA SER A 60 -5.66 14.91 -7.91
C SER A 60 -4.47 15.83 -8.18
N GLU A 61 -4.67 17.13 -7.99
CA GLU A 61 -3.63 18.15 -8.20
C GLU A 61 -2.46 17.95 -7.22
N GLU A 62 -2.74 17.61 -5.96
CA GLU A 62 -1.71 17.32 -4.97
C GLU A 62 -0.92 16.05 -5.33
N LEU A 63 -1.59 15.00 -5.82
CA LEU A 63 -0.96 13.78 -6.29
C LEU A 63 -0.03 14.07 -7.48
N ILE A 64 -0.51 14.77 -8.49
CA ILE A 64 0.25 15.15 -9.68
C ILE A 64 1.45 16.04 -9.29
N ALA A 65 1.24 17.03 -8.42
CA ALA A 65 2.30 17.91 -7.95
C ALA A 65 3.38 17.16 -7.15
N ALA A 66 2.99 16.18 -6.32
CA ALA A 66 3.93 15.34 -5.58
C ALA A 66 4.80 14.51 -6.53
N CYS A 67 4.21 13.94 -7.59
CA CYS A 67 4.95 13.21 -8.63
C CYS A 67 6.00 14.08 -9.34
N GLY A 68 5.74 15.38 -9.50
CA GLY A 68 6.68 16.32 -10.10
C GLY A 68 7.74 16.90 -9.14
N ASN A 69 7.67 16.59 -7.86
CA ASN A 69 8.55 17.18 -6.84
C ASN A 69 9.63 16.18 -6.40
N SER A 70 10.88 16.51 -6.67
CA SER A 70 12.06 15.65 -6.40
C SER A 70 12.29 15.29 -4.92
N LYS A 71 11.63 15.97 -3.98
CA LYS A 71 11.65 15.61 -2.56
C LYS A 71 10.89 14.32 -2.26
N TYR A 72 9.86 14.00 -3.03
CA TYR A 72 9.15 12.75 -2.89
C TYR A 72 10.00 11.62 -3.47
N LYS A 73 10.15 10.54 -2.70
CA LYS A 73 10.88 9.34 -3.11
C LYS A 73 9.96 8.14 -3.28
N ALA A 74 8.80 8.18 -2.63
CA ALA A 74 7.77 7.18 -2.82
C ALA A 74 6.37 7.81 -2.82
N ILE A 75 5.45 7.17 -3.56
CA ILE A 75 4.01 7.42 -3.53
C ILE A 75 3.32 6.09 -3.20
N ILE A 76 2.48 6.10 -2.17
CA ILE A 76 1.69 4.95 -1.73
C ILE A 76 0.26 5.13 -2.21
N LEU A 77 -0.23 4.18 -2.98
CA LEU A 77 -1.59 4.11 -3.48
C LEU A 77 -2.27 2.93 -2.79
N THR A 78 -3.01 3.20 -1.71
CA THR A 78 -3.88 2.18 -1.12
C THR A 78 -5.13 1.99 -1.96
N ALA A 79 -5.80 0.83 -1.84
CA ALA A 79 -6.95 0.53 -2.67
C ALA A 79 -8.05 1.61 -2.54
N PRO A 80 -8.62 2.09 -3.65
CA PRO A 80 -9.78 2.98 -3.63
C PRO A 80 -10.99 2.27 -3.02
N SER A 81 -11.60 2.85 -2.00
CA SER A 81 -12.73 2.24 -1.32
C SER A 81 -13.93 2.05 -2.26
N ARG A 82 -14.65 0.96 -2.04
CA ARG A 82 -15.97 0.68 -2.62
C ARG A 82 -17.02 0.44 -1.52
N ARG A 83 -16.69 0.78 -0.26
CA ARG A 83 -17.53 0.54 0.93
C ARG A 83 -18.30 1.78 1.38
N LEU A 84 -17.67 2.94 1.35
CA LEU A 84 -18.28 4.19 1.78
C LEU A 84 -19.41 4.59 0.83
N GLU A 85 -20.49 5.16 1.36
CA GLU A 85 -21.62 5.62 0.54
C GLU A 85 -21.16 6.62 -0.54
N ALA A 86 -20.26 7.53 -0.22
CA ALA A 86 -19.70 8.47 -1.17
C ALA A 86 -18.93 7.77 -2.29
N ALA A 87 -18.10 6.77 -1.93
CA ALA A 87 -17.32 5.98 -2.89
C ALA A 87 -18.22 5.09 -3.77
N GLN A 88 -19.37 4.65 -3.26
CA GLN A 88 -20.34 3.89 -4.05
C GLN A 88 -21.09 4.77 -5.07
N LYS A 89 -21.37 6.02 -4.72
CA LYS A 89 -22.04 6.98 -5.61
C LYS A 89 -21.11 7.58 -6.66
N ASP A 90 -19.85 7.74 -6.31
CA ASP A 90 -18.81 8.34 -7.15
C ASP A 90 -17.51 7.51 -7.03
N PRO A 91 -17.49 6.30 -7.59
CA PRO A 91 -16.35 5.41 -7.48
C PRO A 91 -15.14 6.01 -8.22
N LYS A 92 -14.15 6.46 -7.46
CA LYS A 92 -12.95 7.08 -8.01
C LYS A 92 -12.11 6.07 -8.76
N THR A 93 -11.54 6.55 -9.87
CA THR A 93 -10.52 5.87 -10.67
C THR A 93 -9.45 6.89 -11.03
N TYR A 94 -8.24 6.43 -11.35
CA TYR A 94 -7.17 7.33 -11.74
C TYR A 94 -7.42 7.92 -13.12
N SER A 95 -7.29 9.23 -13.25
CA SER A 95 -7.34 9.94 -14.52
C SER A 95 -6.08 9.67 -15.34
N GLU A 96 -6.13 9.94 -16.65
CA GLU A 96 -4.95 9.79 -17.52
C GLU A 96 -3.80 10.71 -17.10
N ASP A 97 -4.10 11.89 -16.58
CA ASP A 97 -3.08 12.83 -16.10
C ASP A 97 -2.38 12.30 -14.83
N GLU A 98 -3.11 11.70 -13.90
CA GLU A 98 -2.56 11.05 -12.72
C GLU A 98 -1.71 9.84 -13.10
N LEU A 99 -2.21 8.99 -14.00
CA LEU A 99 -1.47 7.83 -14.50
C LEU A 99 -0.16 8.26 -15.20
N ASN A 100 -0.19 9.32 -16.00
CA ASN A 100 1.00 9.87 -16.66
C ASN A 100 1.99 10.46 -15.64
N ALA A 101 1.50 11.16 -14.61
CA ALA A 101 2.34 11.70 -13.55
C ALA A 101 3.04 10.58 -12.76
N LEU A 102 2.30 9.54 -12.36
CA LEU A 102 2.84 8.36 -11.67
C LEU A 102 3.88 7.63 -12.53
N LYS A 103 3.59 7.45 -13.82
CA LYS A 103 4.54 6.86 -14.77
C LYS A 103 5.82 7.66 -14.85
N THR A 104 5.71 8.98 -15.05
CA THR A 104 6.88 9.88 -15.12
C THR A 104 7.68 9.86 -13.82
N PHE A 105 7.02 9.86 -12.67
CA PHE A 105 7.65 9.75 -11.36
C PHE A 105 8.44 8.44 -11.23
N ASN A 106 7.85 7.32 -11.63
CA ASN A 106 8.50 6.01 -11.59
C ASN A 106 9.70 5.94 -12.58
N ASP A 107 9.54 6.43 -13.81
CA ASP A 107 10.61 6.46 -14.82
C ASP A 107 11.81 7.29 -14.37
N ASN A 108 11.58 8.29 -13.51
CA ASN A 108 12.63 9.13 -12.90
C ASN A 108 13.21 8.52 -11.61
N GLY A 109 12.92 7.26 -11.30
CA GLY A 109 13.44 6.53 -10.15
C GLY A 109 12.63 6.71 -8.86
N GLY A 110 11.44 7.29 -8.92
CA GLY A 110 10.51 7.29 -7.79
C GLY A 110 9.86 5.92 -7.59
N MET A 111 9.62 5.55 -6.34
CA MET A 111 8.96 4.30 -5.99
C MET A 111 7.44 4.49 -5.95
N VAL A 112 6.68 3.67 -6.67
CA VAL A 112 5.21 3.62 -6.56
C VAL A 112 4.82 2.32 -5.89
N ILE A 113 4.20 2.42 -4.71
CA ILE A 113 3.70 1.29 -3.92
C ILE A 113 2.20 1.18 -4.18
N VAL A 114 1.78 0.10 -4.83
CA VAL A 114 0.38 -0.15 -5.18
C VAL A 114 -0.14 -1.28 -4.29
N ALA A 115 -1.06 -0.95 -3.39
CA ALA A 115 -1.64 -1.92 -2.47
C ALA A 115 -3.03 -2.34 -2.95
N GLY A 116 -3.29 -3.65 -2.94
CA GLY A 116 -4.60 -4.25 -3.18
C GLY A 116 -5.36 -4.51 -1.89
N TRP A 117 -6.60 -4.92 -2.04
CA TRP A 117 -7.45 -5.39 -0.96
C TRP A 117 -8.40 -6.45 -1.49
N SER A 118 -8.89 -7.33 -0.58
CA SER A 118 -9.81 -8.39 -0.95
C SER A 118 -11.14 -7.83 -1.48
N ASP A 119 -11.72 -8.50 -2.48
CA ASP A 119 -13.06 -8.28 -3.01
C ASP A 119 -14.15 -8.35 -1.93
N ASN A 120 -13.93 -9.13 -0.87
CA ASN A 120 -14.83 -9.22 0.29
C ASN A 120 -15.09 -7.87 0.97
N TYR A 121 -14.26 -6.86 0.72
CA TYR A 121 -14.44 -5.51 1.22
C TYR A 121 -15.16 -4.57 0.24
N GLU A 122 -15.56 -5.06 -0.90
CA GLU A 122 -16.43 -4.34 -1.82
C GLU A 122 -17.91 -4.49 -1.40
N ASN A 123 -18.72 -3.52 -1.76
CA ASN A 123 -20.16 -3.63 -1.56
C ASN A 123 -20.76 -4.48 -2.68
N TYR A 124 -21.13 -5.71 -2.36
CA TYR A 124 -21.65 -6.66 -3.33
C TYR A 124 -22.84 -6.11 -4.13
N ASP A 125 -23.80 -5.45 -3.47
CA ASP A 125 -25.01 -4.95 -4.15
C ASP A 125 -24.71 -3.82 -5.12
N VAL A 126 -23.69 -3.01 -4.84
CA VAL A 126 -23.29 -1.88 -5.69
C VAL A 126 -22.33 -2.32 -6.79
N ILE A 127 -21.27 -3.03 -6.41
CA ILE A 127 -20.16 -3.34 -7.33
C ILE A 127 -20.49 -4.54 -8.20
N GLN A 128 -20.88 -5.67 -7.58
CA GLN A 128 -21.12 -6.92 -8.29
C GLN A 128 -22.32 -6.86 -9.25
N LYS A 129 -23.32 -6.03 -8.92
CA LYS A 129 -24.52 -5.87 -9.75
C LYS A 129 -24.44 -4.71 -10.73
N ASN A 130 -23.40 -3.91 -10.68
CA ASN A 130 -23.21 -2.76 -11.57
C ASN A 130 -21.85 -2.86 -12.31
N PRO A 131 -21.82 -3.50 -13.49
CA PRO A 131 -20.58 -3.69 -14.24
C PRO A 131 -19.93 -2.40 -14.76
N ALA A 132 -20.62 -1.25 -14.63
CA ALA A 132 -20.02 0.05 -14.95
C ALA A 132 -19.05 0.55 -13.86
N ILE A 133 -19.14 -0.01 -12.65
CA ILE A 133 -18.26 0.36 -11.54
C ILE A 133 -17.05 -0.60 -11.55
N LYS A 134 -15.85 -0.04 -11.68
CA LYS A 134 -14.62 -0.83 -11.61
C LYS A 134 -14.39 -1.33 -10.20
N HIS A 135 -14.01 -2.60 -10.09
CA HIS A 135 -13.51 -3.19 -8.86
C HIS A 135 -12.24 -2.50 -8.37
N MET A 136 -11.93 -2.65 -7.08
CA MET A 136 -10.71 -2.11 -6.49
C MET A 136 -9.46 -2.66 -7.19
N ALA A 137 -9.41 -3.97 -7.40
CA ALA A 137 -8.31 -4.62 -8.11
C ALA A 137 -8.15 -4.07 -9.54
N ALA A 138 -9.24 -3.91 -10.28
CA ALA A 138 -9.20 -3.37 -11.64
C ALA A 138 -8.65 -1.94 -11.68
N THR A 139 -9.02 -1.10 -10.72
CA THR A 139 -8.52 0.28 -10.60
C THR A 139 -7.02 0.31 -10.33
N GLN A 140 -6.54 -0.51 -9.40
CA GLN A 140 -5.10 -0.63 -9.10
C GLN A 140 -4.30 -1.24 -10.27
N ASN A 141 -4.90 -2.17 -10.99
CA ASN A 141 -4.29 -2.79 -12.16
C ASN A 141 -4.10 -1.82 -13.34
N GLU A 142 -4.89 -0.75 -13.44
CA GLU A 142 -4.63 0.33 -14.41
C GLU A 142 -3.33 1.06 -14.11
N VAL A 143 -3.06 1.34 -12.83
CA VAL A 143 -1.78 1.91 -12.40
C VAL A 143 -0.64 0.96 -12.73
N LEU A 144 -0.73 -0.32 -12.31
CA LEU A 144 0.30 -1.31 -12.56
C LEU A 144 0.59 -1.48 -14.07
N ALA A 145 -0.46 -1.50 -14.89
CA ALA A 145 -0.32 -1.56 -16.34
C ALA A 145 0.37 -0.32 -16.91
N LYS A 146 -0.03 0.87 -16.45
CA LYS A 146 0.58 2.15 -16.88
C LYS A 146 2.05 2.25 -16.53
N LEU A 147 2.44 1.74 -15.35
CA LEU A 147 3.84 1.68 -14.92
C LEU A 147 4.66 0.64 -15.71
N GLY A 148 4.02 -0.23 -16.49
CA GLY A 148 4.68 -1.33 -17.19
C GLY A 148 5.01 -2.52 -16.29
N SER A 149 4.36 -2.63 -15.14
CA SER A 149 4.52 -3.77 -14.23
C SER A 149 3.98 -5.05 -14.85
N SER A 150 4.71 -6.15 -14.67
CA SER A 150 4.26 -7.49 -15.00
C SER A 150 3.38 -8.14 -13.92
N LEU A 151 3.02 -7.40 -12.86
CA LEU A 151 2.15 -7.88 -11.79
C LEU A 151 0.73 -7.33 -11.92
N ARG A 152 -0.23 -8.13 -11.46
CA ARG A 152 -1.64 -7.73 -11.29
C ARG A 152 -2.17 -8.23 -9.96
N ILE A 153 -3.09 -7.46 -9.39
CA ILE A 153 -3.85 -7.82 -8.19
C ILE A 153 -5.09 -8.56 -8.66
N SER A 154 -5.38 -9.71 -8.05
CA SER A 154 -6.60 -10.48 -8.30
C SER A 154 -7.81 -9.82 -7.63
N ASP A 155 -8.97 -10.05 -8.22
CA ASP A 155 -10.26 -9.69 -7.64
C ASP A 155 -10.77 -10.89 -6.81
N ASP A 156 -10.07 -11.15 -5.70
CA ASP A 156 -10.29 -12.30 -4.81
C ASP A 156 -9.97 -11.95 -3.36
N GLY A 157 -10.06 -12.94 -2.47
CA GLY A 157 -9.62 -12.85 -1.08
C GLY A 157 -8.74 -14.04 -0.71
N THR A 158 -7.58 -13.74 -0.10
CA THR A 158 -6.69 -14.78 0.41
C THR A 158 -7.16 -15.23 1.80
N LEU A 159 -7.30 -16.54 1.98
CA LEU A 159 -7.80 -17.18 3.20
C LEU A 159 -6.90 -18.36 3.59
N ASP A 160 -6.72 -18.55 4.90
CA ASP A 160 -6.13 -19.76 5.45
C ASP A 160 -6.97 -20.24 6.63
N ASP A 161 -7.56 -21.43 6.52
CA ASP A 161 -8.43 -22.02 7.55
C ASP A 161 -7.64 -22.59 8.74
N THR A 162 -6.33 -22.76 8.61
CA THR A 162 -5.47 -23.43 9.60
C THR A 162 -4.47 -22.49 10.25
N LEU A 163 -3.70 -21.76 9.47
CA LEU A 163 -2.66 -20.87 9.95
C LEU A 163 -3.15 -19.41 9.94
N ASN A 164 -3.95 -19.07 10.93
CA ASN A 164 -4.58 -17.75 11.01
C ASN A 164 -4.70 -17.24 12.45
N GLY A 165 -5.01 -15.94 12.60
CA GLY A 165 -5.22 -15.25 13.87
C GLY A 165 -6.66 -15.34 14.40
N GLY A 166 -7.31 -16.49 14.24
CA GLY A 166 -8.68 -16.74 14.70
C GLY A 166 -9.76 -16.41 13.66
N GLN A 167 -9.36 -15.98 12.46
CA GLN A 167 -10.25 -15.74 11.31
C GLN A 167 -9.48 -16.09 10.03
N PRO A 168 -10.06 -16.83 9.08
CA PRO A 168 -9.36 -17.26 7.86
C PRO A 168 -8.72 -16.11 7.06
N GLN A 169 -9.36 -14.95 7.00
CA GLN A 169 -8.84 -13.76 6.32
C GLN A 169 -7.72 -13.05 7.08
N ARG A 170 -7.40 -13.44 8.30
CA ARG A 170 -6.26 -12.98 9.09
C ARG A 170 -5.19 -14.05 9.09
N LEU A 171 -4.66 -14.34 7.93
CA LEU A 171 -3.66 -15.39 7.76
C LEU A 171 -2.27 -14.94 8.23
N TYR A 172 -1.47 -15.90 8.64
CA TYR A 172 -0.06 -15.70 8.91
C TYR A 172 0.76 -16.18 7.73
N LEU A 173 1.57 -15.29 7.20
CA LEU A 173 2.52 -15.64 6.16
C LEU A 173 3.72 -16.34 6.80
N SER A 174 4.24 -17.38 6.16
CA SER A 174 5.32 -18.21 6.69
C SER A 174 6.48 -18.43 5.73
N SER A 175 6.34 -18.01 4.48
CA SER A 175 7.37 -18.18 3.46
C SER A 175 7.91 -16.82 3.03
N TYR A 176 9.11 -16.46 3.54
CA TYR A 176 9.73 -15.17 3.30
C TYR A 176 10.99 -15.33 2.45
N ASN A 177 11.19 -14.39 1.52
CA ASN A 177 12.44 -14.25 0.78
C ASN A 177 13.39 -13.33 1.55
N LEU A 178 14.22 -13.92 2.40
CA LEU A 178 15.17 -13.17 3.23
C LEU A 178 16.31 -12.51 2.43
N ASP A 179 16.52 -12.93 1.18
CA ASP A 179 17.51 -12.33 0.29
C ASP A 179 17.00 -11.03 -0.37
N ASN A 180 15.69 -10.72 -0.23
CA ASN A 180 15.16 -9.47 -0.75
C ASN A 180 15.68 -8.29 0.06
N PRO A 181 16.25 -7.23 -0.57
CA PRO A 181 16.80 -6.08 0.14
C PRO A 181 15.83 -5.36 1.08
N LEU A 182 14.52 -5.45 0.83
CA LEU A 182 13.50 -4.88 1.70
C LEU A 182 13.29 -5.67 2.99
N MET A 183 13.89 -6.87 3.08
CA MET A 183 13.88 -7.70 4.30
C MET A 183 15.11 -7.44 5.19
N GLU A 184 16.03 -6.55 4.76
CA GLU A 184 17.18 -6.17 5.59
C GLU A 184 16.70 -5.52 6.90
N GLY A 185 17.21 -6.04 8.02
CA GLY A 185 16.80 -5.58 9.36
C GLY A 185 15.48 -6.17 9.86
N VAL A 186 14.81 -7.02 9.10
CA VAL A 186 13.72 -7.84 9.60
C VAL A 186 14.34 -9.06 10.27
N GLU A 187 14.49 -9.01 11.60
CA GLU A 187 15.06 -10.10 12.37
C GLU A 187 13.93 -11.03 12.82
N PHE A 188 14.17 -12.33 12.58
CA PHE A 188 13.36 -13.40 13.15
C PHE A 188 14.14 -14.01 14.31
N ASP A 189 13.62 -13.89 15.52
CA ASP A 189 14.26 -14.47 16.70
C ASP A 189 13.72 -15.89 16.96
N PRO A 190 14.48 -16.95 16.62
CA PRO A 190 14.07 -18.32 16.83
C PRO A 190 13.96 -18.68 18.32
N ASP A 191 14.60 -17.91 19.21
CA ASP A 191 14.58 -18.16 20.65
C ASP A 191 13.30 -17.62 21.33
N HIS A 192 12.53 -16.77 20.60
CA HIS A 192 11.28 -16.18 21.08
C HIS A 192 10.08 -16.48 20.15
N PRO A 193 9.82 -17.76 19.81
CA PRO A 193 8.85 -18.13 18.78
C PRO A 193 7.39 -17.79 19.13
N ASN A 194 7.11 -17.47 20.39
CA ASN A 194 5.77 -17.12 20.88
C ASN A 194 5.64 -15.65 21.26
N ASP A 195 6.68 -14.86 21.16
CA ASP A 195 6.64 -13.43 21.42
C ASP A 195 6.15 -12.71 20.17
N VAL A 196 5.04 -11.99 20.30
CA VAL A 196 4.44 -11.23 19.19
C VAL A 196 5.36 -10.13 18.63
N LEU A 197 6.37 -9.72 19.38
CA LEU A 197 7.38 -8.75 18.95
C LEU A 197 8.52 -9.39 18.15
N TYR A 198 8.71 -10.71 18.28
CA TYR A 198 9.80 -11.46 17.68
C TYR A 198 9.33 -12.64 16.83
N THR A 199 8.03 -12.69 16.49
CA THR A 199 7.50 -13.79 15.68
C THR A 199 7.87 -13.63 14.22
N GLU A 200 8.19 -14.72 13.57
CA GLU A 200 8.34 -14.86 12.12
C GLU A 200 7.00 -14.69 11.38
N ARG A 201 5.95 -14.17 12.05
CA ARG A 201 4.61 -14.17 11.53
C ARG A 201 4.08 -12.75 11.36
N PHE A 202 3.92 -12.35 10.12
CA PHE A 202 3.08 -11.19 9.81
C PHE A 202 1.63 -11.65 9.66
N SER A 203 0.72 -10.96 10.31
CA SER A 203 -0.69 -11.12 10.05
C SER A 203 -1.07 -10.33 8.80
N HIS A 204 -1.42 -11.04 7.75
CA HIS A 204 -1.96 -10.46 6.53
C HIS A 204 -3.50 -10.48 6.63
N TYR A 205 -4.12 -9.32 6.70
CA TYR A 205 -5.56 -9.22 6.93
C TYR A 205 -6.29 -8.65 5.72
N GLY A 206 -7.14 -9.49 5.12
CA GLY A 206 -8.03 -9.07 4.04
C GLY A 206 -7.32 -8.73 2.74
N GLY A 207 -6.24 -9.41 2.43
CA GLY A 207 -5.50 -9.23 1.18
C GLY A 207 -6.11 -9.97 -0.01
N ALA A 208 -5.66 -9.56 -1.19
CA ALA A 208 -5.89 -10.23 -2.45
C ALA A 208 -4.61 -10.93 -2.93
N SER A 209 -4.75 -11.93 -3.80
CA SER A 209 -3.59 -12.55 -4.43
C SER A 209 -2.97 -11.66 -5.52
N ILE A 210 -1.71 -11.90 -5.84
CA ILE A 210 -0.98 -11.22 -6.91
C ILE A 210 -0.50 -12.26 -7.91
N TYR A 211 -0.65 -11.96 -9.20
CA TYR A 211 -0.20 -12.83 -10.28
C TYR A 211 0.60 -12.07 -11.33
N ALA A 212 1.39 -12.81 -12.09
CA ALA A 212 2.19 -12.25 -13.18
C ALA A 212 1.46 -12.30 -14.52
N VAL A 213 1.77 -11.33 -15.37
CA VAL A 213 1.27 -11.24 -16.76
C VAL A 213 2.41 -11.07 -17.74
N ASP A 214 2.21 -11.54 -18.97
CA ASP A 214 3.08 -11.26 -20.13
C ASP A 214 2.86 -9.84 -20.69
N ALA A 215 3.59 -9.49 -21.72
CA ALA A 215 3.50 -8.18 -22.36
C ALA A 215 2.12 -7.88 -22.99
N SER A 216 1.30 -8.90 -23.22
CA SER A 216 -0.08 -8.75 -23.70
C SER A 216 -1.09 -8.59 -22.55
N GLY A 217 -0.66 -8.70 -21.30
CA GLY A 217 -1.51 -8.67 -20.11
C GLY A 217 -2.15 -10.02 -19.78
N LYS A 218 -1.74 -11.11 -20.43
CA LYS A 218 -2.23 -12.46 -20.14
C LYS A 218 -1.46 -13.08 -18.97
N ALA A 219 -2.19 -13.70 -18.03
CA ALA A 219 -1.61 -14.38 -16.88
C ALA A 219 -0.61 -15.48 -17.28
N ILE A 220 0.52 -15.52 -16.57
CA ILE A 220 1.58 -16.52 -16.74
C ILE A 220 1.90 -17.18 -15.40
N SER A 221 2.34 -18.44 -15.44
CA SER A 221 2.63 -19.25 -14.25
C SER A 221 4.05 -19.07 -13.70
N THR A 222 4.93 -18.43 -14.47
CA THR A 222 6.32 -18.21 -14.06
C THR A 222 6.56 -16.74 -13.81
N LEU A 223 7.08 -16.40 -12.65
CA LEU A 223 7.43 -15.00 -12.34
C LEU A 223 8.55 -14.52 -13.27
N PRO A 224 8.41 -13.33 -13.88
CA PRO A 224 9.50 -12.70 -14.61
C PRO A 224 10.70 -12.44 -13.68
N GLY A 225 11.93 -12.50 -14.24
CA GLY A 225 13.14 -12.23 -13.47
C GLY A 225 13.29 -10.80 -12.94
N THR A 226 12.36 -9.91 -13.31
CA THR A 226 12.25 -8.54 -12.75
C THR A 226 11.35 -8.47 -11.51
N VAL A 227 10.71 -9.59 -11.15
CA VAL A 227 9.86 -9.71 -9.95
C VAL A 227 10.65 -10.40 -8.86
N ASP A 228 10.80 -9.73 -7.74
CA ASP A 228 11.48 -10.23 -6.55
C ASP A 228 10.50 -10.19 -5.36
N PRO A 229 9.72 -11.28 -5.14
CA PRO A 229 8.73 -11.30 -4.07
C PRO A 229 9.40 -11.35 -2.71
N MET A 230 8.86 -10.61 -1.74
CA MET A 230 9.27 -10.70 -0.33
C MET A 230 8.62 -11.90 0.38
N VAL A 231 7.42 -12.24 -0.04
CA VAL A 231 6.60 -13.30 0.56
C VAL A 231 5.96 -14.15 -0.52
N TYR A 232 5.94 -15.45 -0.29
CA TYR A 232 5.24 -16.44 -1.11
C TYR A 232 4.06 -17.01 -0.32
N GLY A 233 2.99 -17.36 -1.05
CA GLY A 233 1.84 -18.07 -0.54
C GLY A 233 1.62 -19.41 -1.23
#